data_60dceea01d7eee5ae29a30ca860743e2
#
_entry.id   60dceea01d7eee5ae29a30ca860743e2
#
_cell.length_a   1.000
_cell.length_b   1.000
_cell.length_c   1.000
_cell.angle_alpha   90.00
_cell.angle_beta   90.00
_cell.angle_gamma   90.00
#
_symmetry.space_group_name_H-M   'P 1'
#
loop_
_entity.id
_entity.type
_entity.pdbx_description
1 polymer ?
#
loop_
_entity_poly.entity_id
_entity_poly.type
_entity_poly.pdbx_seq_one_letter_code
_entity_poly.pdbx_strand_id
1 'polypeptide(L)'
;MERSQLYLSTIDPEAGNIARAQGLGVEIADFCTACNADELFDETNRRVLAQTRGIARRVLHGPFNELFPCAIDPLARKLAAYRYAQALELARRYGAQKLVLHGGYCPRLYFPCWYVEQSVAFWREFLAQHPGAYEICLENVMEEAPEMLLSIVRQVADPRLCLCLDVGHVNSYSGIPAIEWMAQYGPWLSHLHLHNNDASADTHSPLPRGSLPMA
;
A
#
# COMPACT_ATOMS: atom_id res chain seq x y z
N MET A 1 -18.21 -10.33 3.69
CA MET A 1 -16.81 -10.19 4.16
C MET A 1 -16.77 -10.59 5.64
N GLU A 2 -15.88 -11.48 6.03
CA GLU A 2 -15.74 -11.89 7.42
C GLU A 2 -14.98 -10.83 8.22
N ARG A 3 -15.34 -10.64 9.50
CA ARG A 3 -14.63 -9.69 10.39
C ARG A 3 -13.12 -9.98 10.48
N SER A 4 -12.75 -11.24 10.31
CA SER A 4 -11.35 -11.68 10.27
C SER A 4 -10.54 -11.09 9.11
N GLN A 5 -11.19 -10.55 8.09
CA GLN A 5 -10.56 -9.94 6.90
C GLN A 5 -10.50 -8.41 6.98
N LEU A 6 -11.08 -7.79 8.02
CA LEU A 6 -11.15 -6.35 8.15
C LEU A 6 -10.00 -5.82 9.00
N TYR A 7 -9.46 -4.68 8.57
CA TYR A 7 -8.43 -3.91 9.24
C TYR A 7 -8.88 -2.45 9.37
N LEU A 8 -8.45 -1.79 10.44
CA LEU A 8 -8.65 -0.35 10.61
C LEU A 8 -7.31 0.37 10.52
N SER A 9 -7.26 1.46 9.77
CA SER A 9 -6.07 2.28 9.67
C SER A 9 -5.78 3.01 10.97
N THR A 10 -4.54 2.97 11.45
CA THR A 10 -4.09 3.67 12.67
C THR A 10 -3.99 5.19 12.51
N ILE A 11 -4.35 5.74 11.35
CA ILE A 11 -4.55 7.19 11.18
C ILE A 11 -5.59 7.71 12.16
N ASP A 12 -6.66 6.93 12.41
CA ASP A 12 -7.62 7.25 13.47
C ASP A 12 -7.02 6.82 14.83
N PRO A 13 -6.90 7.74 15.80
CA PRO A 13 -6.35 7.45 17.14
C PRO A 13 -7.15 6.39 17.91
N GLU A 14 -8.44 6.18 17.60
CA GLU A 14 -9.30 5.17 18.22
C GLU A 14 -9.26 3.81 17.51
N ALA A 15 -8.57 3.70 16.37
CA ALA A 15 -8.54 2.46 15.56
C ALA A 15 -8.16 1.23 16.38
N GLY A 16 -7.13 1.33 17.23
CA GLY A 16 -6.71 0.23 18.10
C GLY A 16 -7.75 -0.18 19.14
N ASN A 17 -8.50 0.77 19.71
CA ASN A 17 -9.57 0.49 20.66
C ASN A 17 -10.76 -0.19 19.97
N ILE A 18 -11.16 0.32 18.82
CA ILE A 18 -12.26 -0.24 18.02
C ILE A 18 -11.88 -1.64 17.52
N ALA A 19 -10.67 -1.82 16.99
CA ALA A 19 -10.19 -3.11 16.49
C ALA A 19 -10.21 -4.18 17.57
N ARG A 20 -9.73 -3.88 18.77
CA ARG A 20 -9.81 -4.79 19.94
C ARG A 20 -11.24 -5.17 20.29
N ALA A 21 -12.11 -4.18 20.40
CA ALA A 21 -13.50 -4.39 20.79
C ALA A 21 -14.29 -5.21 19.77
N GLN A 22 -13.96 -5.08 18.48
CA GLN A 22 -14.66 -5.73 17.39
C GLN A 22 -13.96 -6.98 16.83
N GLY A 23 -12.77 -7.33 17.34
CA GLY A 23 -11.98 -8.45 16.83
C GLY A 23 -11.43 -8.24 15.41
N LEU A 24 -11.11 -6.98 15.06
CA LEU A 24 -10.54 -6.60 13.76
C LEU A 24 -9.00 -6.59 13.80
N GLY A 25 -8.37 -6.54 12.62
CA GLY A 25 -6.97 -6.21 12.48
C GLY A 25 -6.72 -4.70 12.46
N VAL A 26 -5.45 -4.31 12.41
CA VAL A 26 -5.05 -2.91 12.16
C VAL A 26 -4.06 -2.83 11.02
N GLU A 27 -4.16 -1.75 10.25
CA GLU A 27 -3.13 -1.33 9.32
C GLU A 27 -2.38 -0.15 9.93
N ILE A 28 -1.09 -0.37 10.17
CA ILE A 28 -0.18 0.63 10.73
C ILE A 28 0.17 1.62 9.62
N ALA A 29 -0.43 2.79 9.65
CA ALA A 29 -0.19 3.85 8.67
C ALA A 29 0.67 5.00 9.22
N ASP A 30 1.13 4.88 10.45
CA ASP A 30 1.96 5.88 11.12
C ASP A 30 3.28 6.16 10.41
N PHE A 31 3.79 5.20 9.62
CA PHE A 31 5.06 5.31 8.91
C PHE A 31 4.92 5.68 7.42
N CYS A 32 3.76 6.13 7.00
CA CYS A 32 3.55 6.66 5.64
C CYS A 32 4.42 7.87 5.34
N THR A 33 4.82 8.61 6.38
CA THR A 33 5.74 9.75 6.29
C THR A 33 7.11 9.36 6.83
N ALA A 34 8.17 9.61 6.06
CA ALA A 34 9.52 9.16 6.37
C ALA A 34 10.07 9.70 7.71
N CYS A 35 9.73 10.95 8.08
CA CYS A 35 10.18 11.53 9.35
C CYS A 35 9.70 10.74 10.58
N ASN A 36 8.56 10.04 10.47
CA ASN A 36 8.05 9.17 11.54
C ASN A 36 8.90 7.90 11.74
N ALA A 37 9.67 7.52 10.74
CA ALA A 37 10.63 6.42 10.84
C ALA A 37 12.04 6.88 11.22
N ASP A 38 12.30 8.17 11.19
CA ASP A 38 13.60 8.81 11.47
C ASP A 38 13.50 9.68 12.75
N GLU A 39 13.35 10.99 12.62
CA GLU A 39 13.46 11.95 13.73
C GLU A 39 12.36 11.77 14.80
N LEU A 40 11.17 11.35 14.37
CA LEU A 40 10.00 11.17 15.26
C LEU A 40 9.80 9.70 15.67
N PHE A 41 10.79 8.85 15.44
CA PHE A 41 10.62 7.41 15.63
C PHE A 41 10.16 7.01 17.03
N ASP A 42 10.73 7.56 18.08
CA ASP A 42 10.40 7.15 19.46
C ASP A 42 8.96 7.52 19.84
N GLU A 43 8.46 8.65 19.38
CA GLU A 43 7.07 9.06 19.60
C GLU A 43 6.12 8.18 18.80
N THR A 44 6.39 7.99 17.53
CA THR A 44 5.62 7.14 16.62
C THR A 44 5.56 5.70 17.11
N ASN A 45 6.71 5.15 17.53
CA ASN A 45 6.81 3.80 18.08
C ASN A 45 5.91 3.63 19.33
N ARG A 46 5.90 4.61 20.25
CA ARG A 46 5.02 4.55 21.44
C ARG A 46 3.53 4.51 21.04
N ARG A 47 3.13 5.33 20.06
CA ARG A 47 1.77 5.38 19.54
C ARG A 47 1.37 4.06 18.88
N VAL A 48 2.21 3.55 17.98
CA VAL A 48 1.97 2.28 17.29
C VAL A 48 1.85 1.11 18.28
N LEU A 49 2.75 1.02 19.28
CA LEU A 49 2.69 -0.03 20.30
C LEU A 49 1.40 0.05 21.13
N ALA A 50 0.91 1.26 21.44
CA ALA A 50 -0.35 1.44 22.14
C ALA A 50 -1.55 1.00 21.30
N GLN A 51 -1.60 1.39 20.04
CA GLN A 51 -2.67 1.03 19.11
C GLN A 51 -2.70 -0.46 18.79
N THR A 52 -1.55 -1.10 18.61
CA THR A 52 -1.45 -2.51 18.20
C THR A 52 -1.48 -3.51 19.36
N ARG A 53 -1.50 -3.04 20.62
CA ARG A 53 -1.49 -3.91 21.81
C ARG A 53 -2.63 -4.92 21.77
N GLY A 54 -2.31 -6.22 21.86
CA GLY A 54 -3.29 -7.30 21.88
C GLY A 54 -3.98 -7.61 20.55
N ILE A 55 -3.55 -6.96 19.45
CA ILE A 55 -4.06 -7.21 18.10
C ILE A 55 -3.02 -8.04 17.34
N ALA A 56 -3.38 -9.28 16.98
CA ALA A 56 -2.47 -10.20 16.30
C ALA A 56 -2.35 -9.92 14.79
N ARG A 57 -3.45 -9.49 14.15
CA ARG A 57 -3.49 -9.24 12.71
C ARG A 57 -3.10 -7.80 12.41
N ARG A 58 -1.98 -7.65 11.70
CA ARG A 58 -1.39 -6.34 11.39
C ARG A 58 -0.92 -6.30 9.96
N VAL A 59 -1.17 -5.20 9.31
CA VAL A 59 -0.60 -4.78 8.03
C VAL A 59 0.20 -3.52 8.30
N LEU A 60 1.22 -3.23 7.54
CA LEU A 60 1.94 -1.96 7.60
C LEU A 60 1.82 -1.26 6.26
N HIS A 61 1.43 -0.01 6.27
CA HIS A 61 1.54 0.88 5.12
C HIS A 61 2.88 1.62 5.19
N GLY A 62 3.71 1.44 4.18
CA GLY A 62 5.02 2.08 4.13
C GLY A 62 4.97 3.51 3.61
N PRO A 63 6.12 4.21 3.63
CA PRO A 63 6.22 5.56 3.10
C PRO A 63 6.03 5.57 1.59
N PHE A 64 5.46 6.67 1.08
CA PHE A 64 5.16 6.80 -0.34
C PHE A 64 5.56 8.15 -0.96
N ASN A 65 5.69 9.21 -0.15
CA ASN A 65 6.04 10.54 -0.68
C ASN A 65 7.44 10.52 -1.31
N GLU A 66 7.57 11.05 -2.52
CA GLU A 66 8.82 11.17 -3.30
C GLU A 66 9.51 9.83 -3.63
N LEU A 67 8.82 8.70 -3.48
CA LEU A 67 9.40 7.37 -3.71
C LEU A 67 8.97 6.81 -5.08
N PHE A 68 9.92 6.79 -6.01
CA PHE A 68 9.69 6.37 -7.39
C PHE A 68 10.62 5.22 -7.78
N PRO A 69 10.18 3.96 -7.65
CA PRO A 69 10.95 2.79 -8.12
C PRO A 69 11.39 2.89 -9.58
N CYS A 70 10.57 3.56 -10.41
CA CYS A 70 10.82 3.77 -11.84
C CYS A 70 11.64 5.04 -12.15
N ALA A 71 12.13 5.77 -11.16
CA ALA A 71 12.82 7.05 -11.39
C ALA A 71 13.97 6.92 -12.38
N ILE A 72 14.16 7.95 -13.22
CA ILE A 72 15.29 8.02 -14.16
C ILE A 72 16.60 8.20 -13.39
N ASP A 73 16.57 9.07 -12.35
CA ASP A 73 17.73 9.30 -11.50
C ASP A 73 18.00 8.07 -10.60
N PRO A 74 19.20 7.49 -10.65
CA PRO A 74 19.56 6.36 -9.80
C PRO A 74 19.59 6.69 -8.30
N LEU A 75 19.79 7.96 -7.90
CA LEU A 75 19.71 8.35 -6.49
C LEU A 75 18.27 8.31 -5.98
N ALA A 76 17.30 8.70 -6.80
CA ALA A 76 15.89 8.60 -6.45
C ALA A 76 15.46 7.11 -6.30
N ARG A 77 15.94 6.22 -7.18
CA ARG A 77 15.71 4.76 -7.02
C ARG A 77 16.34 4.22 -5.74
N LYS A 78 17.56 4.66 -5.42
CA LYS A 78 18.24 4.26 -4.17
C LYS A 78 17.47 4.76 -2.93
N LEU A 79 16.91 5.97 -2.98
CA LEU A 79 16.06 6.48 -1.91
C LEU A 79 14.82 5.58 -1.73
N ALA A 80 14.13 5.22 -2.81
CA ALA A 80 13.00 4.31 -2.74
C ALA A 80 13.40 2.95 -2.14
N ALA A 81 14.49 2.35 -2.60
CA ALA A 81 15.01 1.08 -2.06
C ALA A 81 15.34 1.18 -0.56
N TYR A 82 16.00 2.25 -0.13
CA TYR A 82 16.33 2.49 1.27
C TYR A 82 15.07 2.59 2.14
N ARG A 83 14.08 3.38 1.71
CA ARG A 83 12.83 3.58 2.47
C ARG A 83 11.97 2.32 2.51
N TYR A 84 11.92 1.55 1.44
CA TYR A 84 11.19 0.29 1.41
C TYR A 84 11.87 -0.79 2.26
N ALA A 85 13.20 -0.83 2.31
CA ALA A 85 13.93 -1.69 3.23
C ALA A 85 13.65 -1.32 4.69
N GLN A 86 13.65 -0.01 5.03
CA GLN A 86 13.28 0.47 6.35
C GLN A 86 11.85 0.07 6.71
N ALA A 87 10.89 0.23 5.79
CA ALA A 87 9.49 -0.19 6.00
C ALA A 87 9.37 -1.71 6.20
N LEU A 88 10.15 -2.52 5.49
CA LEU A 88 10.18 -3.97 5.67
C LEU A 88 10.70 -4.36 7.07
N GLU A 89 11.72 -3.68 7.59
CA GLU A 89 12.17 -3.88 8.96
C GLU A 89 11.13 -3.46 10.00
N LEU A 90 10.42 -2.36 9.75
CA LEU A 90 9.30 -1.95 10.60
C LEU A 90 8.15 -2.97 10.57
N ALA A 91 7.81 -3.51 9.39
CA ALA A 91 6.82 -4.57 9.28
C ALA A 91 7.21 -5.81 10.12
N ARG A 92 8.46 -6.24 10.04
CA ARG A 92 9.00 -7.32 10.89
C ARG A 92 8.94 -6.99 12.37
N ARG A 93 9.36 -5.78 12.75
CA ARG A 93 9.36 -5.29 14.14
C ARG A 93 7.96 -5.32 14.77
N TYR A 94 6.95 -4.93 14.02
CA TYR A 94 5.57 -4.91 14.51
C TYR A 94 4.78 -6.17 14.21
N GLY A 95 5.39 -7.19 13.61
CA GLY A 95 4.73 -8.46 13.26
C GLY A 95 3.62 -8.29 12.23
N ALA A 96 3.77 -7.32 11.32
CA ALA A 96 2.86 -7.15 10.20
C ALA A 96 3.05 -8.28 9.18
N GLN A 97 1.94 -8.85 8.71
CA GLN A 97 1.95 -9.94 7.75
C GLN A 97 2.14 -9.45 6.32
N LYS A 98 1.74 -8.20 6.06
CA LYS A 98 1.81 -7.56 4.75
C LYS A 98 2.41 -6.17 4.87
N LEU A 99 3.06 -5.73 3.80
CA LEU A 99 3.57 -4.38 3.62
C LEU A 99 2.92 -3.77 2.38
N VAL A 100 2.10 -2.74 2.55
CA VAL A 100 1.54 -1.99 1.43
C VAL A 100 2.50 -0.88 1.02
N LEU A 101 2.76 -0.76 -0.27
CA LEU A 101 3.62 0.26 -0.87
C LEU A 101 2.98 0.78 -2.15
N HIS A 102 3.05 2.08 -2.39
CA HIS A 102 2.60 2.66 -3.64
C HIS A 102 3.48 2.22 -4.81
N GLY A 103 2.88 2.02 -5.99
CA GLY A 103 3.61 1.71 -7.23
C GLY A 103 4.54 2.82 -7.68
N GLY A 104 4.23 4.07 -7.33
CA GLY A 104 5.04 5.24 -7.66
C GLY A 104 4.89 5.69 -9.12
N TYR A 105 3.76 5.41 -9.76
CA TYR A 105 3.45 5.96 -11.07
C TYR A 105 3.08 7.44 -10.98
N CYS A 106 3.67 8.25 -11.85
CA CYS A 106 3.30 9.66 -11.99
C CYS A 106 2.94 9.93 -13.46
N PRO A 107 1.63 10.10 -13.77
CA PRO A 107 1.19 10.41 -15.14
C PRO A 107 1.88 11.68 -15.67
N ARG A 108 2.15 11.72 -16.98
CA ARG A 108 2.85 12.81 -17.67
C ARG A 108 4.33 12.99 -17.32
N LEU A 109 4.81 12.41 -16.22
CA LEU A 109 6.24 12.35 -15.90
C LEU A 109 6.88 11.09 -16.48
N TYR A 110 6.21 9.95 -16.37
CA TYR A 110 6.69 8.67 -16.89
C TYR A 110 5.76 8.12 -17.97
N PHE A 111 6.34 7.58 -19.04
CA PHE A 111 5.59 6.76 -19.98
C PHE A 111 5.23 5.42 -19.34
N PRO A 112 4.03 4.86 -19.60
CA PRO A 112 3.60 3.58 -19.01
C PRO A 112 4.60 2.42 -19.24
N CYS A 113 5.17 2.32 -20.44
CA CYS A 113 6.17 1.28 -20.75
C CYS A 113 7.45 1.45 -19.91
N TRP A 114 7.94 2.68 -19.75
CA TRP A 114 9.10 2.98 -18.90
C TRP A 114 8.81 2.61 -17.46
N TYR A 115 7.65 3.03 -16.94
CA TYR A 115 7.24 2.72 -15.57
C TYR A 115 7.25 1.22 -15.29
N VAL A 116 6.63 0.43 -16.18
CA VAL A 116 6.58 -1.02 -16.03
C VAL A 116 7.99 -1.63 -16.09
N GLU A 117 8.79 -1.28 -17.10
CA GLU A 117 10.14 -1.83 -17.29
C GLU A 117 11.05 -1.55 -16.09
N GLN A 118 11.11 -0.30 -15.64
CA GLN A 118 11.98 0.10 -14.54
C GLN A 118 11.49 -0.47 -13.20
N SER A 119 10.17 -0.52 -12.98
CA SER A 119 9.61 -1.13 -11.77
C SER A 119 9.88 -2.64 -11.71
N VAL A 120 9.80 -3.35 -12.83
CA VAL A 120 10.17 -4.78 -12.89
C VAL A 120 11.64 -4.99 -12.51
N ALA A 121 12.54 -4.18 -13.06
CA ALA A 121 13.97 -4.25 -12.73
C ALA A 121 14.20 -3.96 -11.24
N PHE A 122 13.58 -2.89 -10.72
CA PHE A 122 13.68 -2.50 -9.32
C PHE A 122 13.19 -3.60 -8.37
N TRP A 123 11.99 -4.14 -8.60
CA TRP A 123 11.41 -5.13 -7.69
C TRP A 123 12.16 -6.47 -7.72
N ARG A 124 12.67 -6.90 -8.86
CA ARG A 124 13.54 -8.08 -8.94
C ARG A 124 14.80 -7.92 -8.10
N GLU A 125 15.47 -6.77 -8.24
CA GLU A 125 16.68 -6.47 -7.46
C GLU A 125 16.35 -6.36 -5.97
N PHE A 126 15.31 -5.62 -5.59
CA PHE A 126 14.89 -5.44 -4.21
C PHE A 126 14.56 -6.77 -3.51
N LEU A 127 13.76 -7.61 -4.14
CA LEU A 127 13.38 -8.91 -3.58
C LEU A 127 14.56 -9.90 -3.48
N ALA A 128 15.51 -9.83 -4.41
CA ALA A 128 16.75 -10.62 -4.33
C ALA A 128 17.64 -10.20 -3.17
N GLN A 129 17.72 -8.89 -2.88
CA GLN A 129 18.50 -8.34 -1.77
C GLN A 129 17.84 -8.55 -0.41
N HIS A 130 16.52 -8.76 -0.37
CA HIS A 130 15.75 -8.93 0.86
C HIS A 130 15.06 -10.30 0.90
N PRO A 131 15.78 -11.40 1.17
CA PRO A 131 15.17 -12.71 1.30
C PRO A 131 14.32 -12.82 2.57
N GLY A 132 13.37 -13.76 2.59
CA GLY A 132 12.53 -14.06 3.74
C GLY A 132 11.05 -14.20 3.38
N ALA A 133 10.25 -14.56 4.39
CA ALA A 133 8.80 -14.72 4.25
C ALA A 133 8.12 -13.40 4.64
N TYR A 134 7.61 -12.69 3.66
CA TYR A 134 6.79 -11.49 3.77
C TYR A 134 6.00 -11.28 2.48
N GLU A 135 5.05 -10.39 2.51
CA GLU A 135 4.25 -10.05 1.33
C GLU A 135 4.26 -8.53 1.14
N ILE A 136 4.61 -8.08 -0.06
CA ILE A 136 4.51 -6.69 -0.49
C ILE A 136 3.32 -6.57 -1.42
N CYS A 137 2.38 -5.69 -1.07
CA CYS A 137 1.20 -5.39 -1.86
C CYS A 137 1.39 -4.02 -2.54
N LEU A 138 1.58 -4.02 -3.86
CA LEU A 138 1.67 -2.78 -4.64
C LEU A 138 0.29 -2.17 -4.81
N GLU A 139 0.14 -0.94 -4.37
CA GLU A 139 -1.11 -0.19 -4.42
C GLU A 139 -1.17 0.69 -5.67
N ASN A 140 -2.34 0.68 -6.32
CA ASN A 140 -2.66 1.65 -7.37
C ASN A 140 -2.95 3.01 -6.76
N VAL A 141 -2.43 4.07 -7.38
CA VAL A 141 -2.68 5.47 -6.99
C VAL A 141 -3.21 6.26 -8.18
N MET A 142 -2.35 6.56 -9.15
CA MET A 142 -2.68 7.38 -10.32
C MET A 142 -2.71 6.56 -11.62
N GLU A 143 -2.64 5.27 -11.54
CA GLU A 143 -2.76 4.39 -12.69
C GLU A 143 -4.20 4.47 -13.22
N GLU A 144 -4.34 4.75 -14.52
CA GLU A 144 -5.65 4.87 -15.18
C GLU A 144 -6.28 3.50 -15.49
N ALA A 145 -5.47 2.43 -15.44
CA ALA A 145 -5.88 1.08 -15.79
C ALA A 145 -5.06 0.01 -15.04
N PRO A 146 -5.61 -1.20 -14.79
CA PRO A 146 -4.96 -2.24 -13.98
C PRO A 146 -3.72 -2.86 -14.63
N GLU A 147 -3.56 -2.72 -15.95
CA GLU A 147 -2.55 -3.46 -16.73
C GLU A 147 -1.12 -3.14 -16.32
N MET A 148 -0.83 -1.92 -15.88
CA MET A 148 0.54 -1.52 -15.52
C MET A 148 1.03 -2.30 -14.30
N LEU A 149 0.31 -2.24 -13.18
CA LEU A 149 0.67 -2.97 -11.96
C LEU A 149 0.59 -4.48 -12.16
N LEU A 150 -0.44 -4.95 -12.86
CA LEU A 150 -0.58 -6.36 -13.20
C LEU A 150 0.60 -6.88 -14.05
N SER A 151 1.07 -6.07 -15.00
CA SER A 151 2.25 -6.39 -15.81
C SER A 151 3.51 -6.47 -14.97
N ILE A 152 3.68 -5.57 -13.98
CA ILE A 152 4.82 -5.59 -13.07
C ILE A 152 4.85 -6.91 -12.28
N VAL A 153 3.78 -7.26 -11.58
CA VAL A 153 3.76 -8.47 -10.73
C VAL A 153 3.93 -9.75 -11.54
N ARG A 154 3.32 -9.82 -12.73
CA ARG A 154 3.47 -10.97 -13.64
C ARG A 154 4.90 -11.14 -14.15
N GLN A 155 5.57 -10.05 -14.52
CA GLN A 155 6.93 -10.09 -15.02
C GLN A 155 7.96 -10.31 -13.92
N VAL A 156 7.76 -9.73 -12.72
CA VAL A 156 8.62 -10.02 -11.56
C VAL A 156 8.54 -11.49 -11.19
N ALA A 157 7.33 -12.07 -11.22
CA ALA A 157 7.06 -13.48 -11.00
C ALA A 157 7.59 -14.02 -9.64
N ASP A 158 7.54 -13.18 -8.60
CA ASP A 158 7.90 -13.56 -7.24
C ASP A 158 6.62 -13.60 -6.38
N PRO A 159 6.31 -14.70 -5.68
CA PRO A 159 5.07 -14.84 -4.91
C PRO A 159 4.96 -13.86 -3.73
N ARG A 160 6.05 -13.19 -3.36
CA ARG A 160 6.06 -12.16 -2.31
C ARG A 160 5.56 -10.79 -2.81
N LEU A 161 5.41 -10.60 -4.12
CA LEU A 161 4.92 -9.36 -4.71
C LEU A 161 3.50 -9.56 -5.22
N CYS A 162 2.57 -8.92 -4.54
CA CYS A 162 1.13 -8.97 -4.80
C CYS A 162 0.58 -7.57 -5.10
N LEU A 163 -0.73 -7.44 -5.16
CA LEU A 163 -1.42 -6.18 -5.44
C LEU A 163 -2.33 -5.79 -4.26
N CYS A 164 -2.36 -4.52 -3.97
CA CYS A 164 -3.38 -3.84 -3.20
C CYS A 164 -4.26 -3.03 -4.17
N LEU A 165 -5.57 -3.17 -4.07
CA LEU A 165 -6.50 -2.34 -4.81
C LEU A 165 -7.09 -1.28 -3.88
N ASP A 166 -6.80 -0.02 -4.14
CA ASP A 166 -7.50 1.09 -3.54
C ASP A 166 -8.65 1.53 -4.45
N VAL A 167 -9.88 1.34 -3.97
CA VAL A 167 -11.08 1.63 -4.76
C VAL A 167 -11.39 3.12 -4.86
N GLY A 168 -10.95 3.91 -3.89
CA GLY A 168 -11.10 5.36 -3.92
C GLY A 168 -10.15 6.00 -4.94
N HIS A 169 -8.92 5.51 -5.05
CA HIS A 169 -7.99 5.90 -6.11
C HIS A 169 -8.55 5.55 -7.49
N VAL A 170 -9.10 4.35 -7.66
CA VAL A 170 -9.78 3.98 -8.91
C VAL A 170 -10.88 4.97 -9.25
N ASN A 171 -11.72 5.34 -8.27
CA ASN A 171 -12.82 6.28 -8.49
C ASN A 171 -12.34 7.69 -8.91
N SER A 172 -11.18 8.11 -8.41
CA SER A 172 -10.64 9.46 -8.69
C SER A 172 -9.83 9.52 -10.00
N TYR A 173 -9.14 8.43 -10.37
CA TYR A 173 -8.13 8.47 -11.42
C TYR A 173 -8.37 7.54 -12.60
N SER A 174 -9.30 6.58 -12.48
CA SER A 174 -9.59 5.61 -13.55
C SER A 174 -10.99 5.80 -14.13
N GLY A 175 -11.10 5.57 -15.44
CA GLY A 175 -12.40 5.44 -16.11
C GLY A 175 -12.96 3.98 -16.07
N ILE A 176 -12.21 3.04 -15.49
CA ILE A 176 -12.58 1.62 -15.40
C ILE A 176 -13.11 1.35 -14.00
N PRO A 177 -14.32 0.76 -13.85
CA PRO A 177 -14.91 0.48 -12.54
C PRO A 177 -14.02 -0.44 -11.67
N ALA A 178 -14.01 -0.22 -10.36
CA ALA A 178 -13.19 -1.00 -9.41
C ALA A 178 -13.47 -2.51 -9.47
N ILE A 179 -14.70 -2.92 -9.79
CA ILE A 179 -15.04 -4.34 -9.95
C ILE A 179 -14.29 -5.01 -11.13
N GLU A 180 -14.03 -4.26 -12.19
CA GLU A 180 -13.24 -4.75 -13.31
C GLU A 180 -11.75 -4.84 -12.97
N TRP A 181 -11.23 -3.89 -12.18
CA TRP A 181 -9.89 -3.97 -11.59
C TRP A 181 -9.73 -5.23 -10.73
N MET A 182 -10.69 -5.48 -9.83
CA MET A 182 -10.70 -6.70 -9.00
C MET A 182 -10.67 -7.97 -9.84
N ALA A 183 -11.50 -8.03 -10.89
CA ALA A 183 -11.58 -9.19 -11.78
C ALA A 183 -10.24 -9.42 -12.52
N GLN A 184 -9.58 -8.35 -12.98
CA GLN A 184 -8.30 -8.45 -13.68
C GLN A 184 -7.13 -8.76 -12.74
N TYR A 185 -7.10 -8.19 -11.54
CA TYR A 185 -6.09 -8.50 -10.54
C TYR A 185 -6.15 -9.97 -10.11
N GLY A 186 -7.36 -10.51 -9.97
CA GLY A 186 -7.60 -11.93 -9.73
C GLY A 186 -6.70 -12.51 -8.62
N PRO A 187 -5.86 -13.53 -8.92
CA PRO A 187 -5.05 -14.20 -7.90
C PRO A 187 -3.89 -13.37 -7.34
N TRP A 188 -3.55 -12.23 -7.96
CA TRP A 188 -2.52 -11.31 -7.44
C TRP A 188 -3.07 -10.31 -6.42
N LEU A 189 -4.41 -10.16 -6.33
CA LEU A 189 -5.05 -9.27 -5.36
C LEU A 189 -4.95 -9.88 -3.96
N SER A 190 -4.26 -9.19 -3.06
CA SER A 190 -4.03 -9.66 -1.70
C SER A 190 -4.52 -8.70 -0.63
N HIS A 191 -4.70 -7.43 -0.95
CA HIS A 191 -5.19 -6.41 -0.02
C HIS A 191 -6.14 -5.43 -0.71
N LEU A 192 -7.00 -4.76 0.09
CA LEU A 192 -7.96 -3.78 -0.39
C LEU A 192 -7.95 -2.57 0.55
N HIS A 193 -7.88 -1.37 -0.02
CA HIS A 193 -8.22 -0.14 0.67
C HIS A 193 -9.62 0.30 0.29
N LEU A 194 -10.42 0.59 1.30
CA LEU A 194 -11.83 0.92 1.15
C LEU A 194 -12.11 2.29 1.74
N HIS A 195 -12.22 3.28 0.91
CA HIS A 195 -12.73 4.61 1.21
C HIS A 195 -13.55 5.12 0.03
N ASN A 196 -14.26 6.21 0.19
CA ASN A 196 -15.07 6.79 -0.86
C ASN A 196 -14.61 8.22 -1.18
N ASN A 197 -15.04 8.75 -2.30
CA ASN A 197 -14.89 10.12 -2.73
C ASN A 197 -15.94 10.44 -3.79
N ASP A 198 -15.98 11.68 -4.26
CA ASP A 198 -16.93 12.12 -5.31
C ASP A 198 -16.37 12.05 -6.72
N ALA A 199 -15.27 11.36 -6.94
CA ALA A 199 -14.50 11.25 -8.18
C ALA A 199 -13.77 12.54 -8.63
N SER A 200 -13.89 13.65 -7.91
CA SER A 200 -13.18 14.89 -8.24
C SER A 200 -11.78 14.96 -7.63
N ALA A 201 -11.61 14.32 -6.48
CA ALA A 201 -10.34 14.26 -5.76
C ALA A 201 -10.34 13.07 -4.78
N ASP A 202 -9.15 12.62 -4.41
CA ASP A 202 -8.96 11.58 -3.42
C ASP A 202 -9.12 12.11 -2.00
N THR A 203 -10.38 12.21 -1.54
CA THR A 203 -10.75 12.84 -0.27
C THR A 203 -10.83 11.88 0.91
N HIS A 204 -10.63 10.60 0.72
CA HIS A 204 -10.73 9.57 1.77
C HIS A 204 -12.02 9.69 2.62
N SER A 205 -13.14 9.93 1.96
CA SER A 205 -14.44 10.08 2.63
C SER A 205 -14.92 8.74 3.20
N PRO A 206 -15.74 8.76 4.28
CA PRO A 206 -16.39 7.55 4.79
C PRO A 206 -17.20 6.82 3.71
N LEU A 207 -17.26 5.48 3.80
CA LEU A 207 -17.88 4.62 2.79
C LEU A 207 -19.29 5.07 2.31
N PRO A 208 -20.18 5.58 3.19
CA PRO A 208 -21.49 6.07 2.75
C PRO A 208 -21.47 7.43 2.03
N ARG A 209 -20.33 8.10 1.97
CA ARG A 209 -20.20 9.47 1.43
C ARG A 209 -19.29 9.48 0.21
N GLY A 210 -19.87 9.51 -0.96
CA GLY A 210 -19.16 9.59 -2.24
C GLY A 210 -19.97 9.01 -3.38
N SER A 211 -19.34 8.86 -4.54
CA SER A 211 -19.99 8.37 -5.77
C SER A 211 -19.84 6.86 -5.98
N LEU A 212 -18.95 6.18 -5.23
CA LEU A 212 -18.82 4.73 -5.32
C LEU A 212 -20.05 4.04 -4.72
N PRO A 213 -20.70 3.12 -5.47
CA PRO A 213 -21.76 2.28 -4.95
C PRO A 213 -21.16 1.23 -3.99
N MET A 214 -21.32 1.45 -2.69
CA MET A 214 -20.80 0.57 -1.63
C MET A 214 -21.84 -0.41 -1.08
N ALA A 215 -22.93 -0.65 -1.81
CA ALA A 215 -24.01 -1.58 -1.46
C ALA A 215 -23.89 -2.90 -2.22
#